data_7100af3de3bfa9d4ba9ae15e891557cb
#
_entry.id   7100af3de3bfa9d4ba9ae15e891557cb
#
_cell.length_a   1.000
_cell.length_b   1.000
_cell.length_c   1.000
_cell.angle_alpha   90.00
_cell.angle_beta   90.00
_cell.angle_gamma   90.00
#
_symmetry.space_group_name_H-M   'P 1'
#
loop_
_entity.id
_entity.type
_entity.pdbx_description
1 polymer ?
#
loop_
_entity_poly.entity_id
_entity_poly.type
_entity_poly.pdbx_seq_one_letter_code
_entity_poly.pdbx_strand_id
1 'polypeptide(L)'
;MKKYIYLIISILVAVYIYGYHITKSEKVLHSYKNGILVQNKQISNSKVNLSINGIIEKNLIFGKGIKLFKTLEGTLKIDQKTYNLNLGITEDNVYFGNAFEDKNDIKVFTIFLSNDFKSIFLINDKEKYEIISADTIEEFNHTKELFLK
;
A
#
# COMPACT_ATOMS: atom_id res chain seq x y z
N MET A 1 -11.45 -49.12 -2.77
CA MET A 1 -10.42 -48.26 -3.40
C MET A 1 -11.02 -47.04 -4.16
N LYS A 2 -11.94 -47.22 -5.12
CA LYS A 2 -12.51 -46.08 -5.91
C LYS A 2 -13.10 -44.95 -5.07
N LYS A 3 -13.80 -45.20 -3.95
CA LYS A 3 -14.39 -44.18 -3.10
C LYS A 3 -13.37 -43.24 -2.45
N TYR A 4 -12.20 -43.78 -2.04
CA TYR A 4 -11.12 -42.97 -1.46
C TYR A 4 -10.45 -42.04 -2.48
N ILE A 5 -10.35 -42.51 -3.75
CA ILE A 5 -9.80 -41.71 -4.84
C ILE A 5 -10.68 -40.46 -5.08
N TYR A 6 -12.01 -40.62 -5.14
CA TYR A 6 -12.92 -39.49 -5.29
C TYR A 6 -12.84 -38.50 -4.11
N LEU A 7 -12.71 -39.02 -2.87
CA LEU A 7 -12.55 -38.17 -1.69
C LEU A 7 -11.26 -37.33 -1.77
N ILE A 8 -10.14 -37.95 -2.14
CA ILE A 8 -8.85 -37.24 -2.30
C ILE A 8 -8.94 -36.17 -3.39
N ILE A 9 -9.54 -36.51 -4.54
CA ILE A 9 -9.73 -35.54 -5.64
C ILE A 9 -10.59 -34.36 -5.15
N SER A 10 -11.69 -34.61 -4.44
CA SER A 10 -12.54 -33.54 -3.93
C SER A 10 -11.81 -32.62 -2.96
N ILE A 11 -10.97 -33.16 -2.07
CA ILE A 11 -10.14 -32.36 -1.16
C ILE A 11 -9.13 -31.50 -1.93
N LEU A 12 -8.44 -32.07 -2.93
CA LEU A 12 -7.49 -31.33 -3.75
C LEU A 12 -8.14 -30.19 -4.53
N VAL A 13 -9.33 -30.42 -5.08
CA VAL A 13 -10.10 -29.39 -5.79
C VAL A 13 -10.54 -28.29 -4.82
N ALA A 14 -11.01 -28.64 -3.61
CA ALA A 14 -11.38 -27.67 -2.60
C ALA A 14 -10.20 -26.79 -2.16
N VAL A 15 -9.03 -27.40 -1.93
CA VAL A 15 -7.78 -26.69 -1.59
C VAL A 15 -7.36 -25.75 -2.73
N TYR A 16 -7.45 -26.21 -3.98
CA TYR A 16 -7.12 -25.38 -5.15
C TYR A 16 -8.04 -24.17 -5.26
N ILE A 17 -9.36 -24.38 -5.17
CA ILE A 17 -10.34 -23.29 -5.23
C ILE A 17 -10.11 -22.28 -4.10
N TYR A 18 -9.88 -22.78 -2.89
CA TYR A 18 -9.62 -21.92 -1.72
C TYR A 18 -8.33 -21.12 -1.90
N GLY A 19 -7.24 -21.78 -2.35
CA GLY A 19 -5.97 -21.09 -2.65
C GLY A 19 -6.12 -20.02 -3.72
N TYR A 20 -6.85 -20.30 -4.79
CA TYR A 20 -7.13 -19.34 -5.86
C TYR A 20 -7.91 -18.11 -5.33
N HIS A 21 -8.92 -18.32 -4.49
CA HIS A 21 -9.69 -17.20 -3.91
C HIS A 21 -8.83 -16.30 -3.00
N ILE A 22 -7.93 -16.89 -2.21
CA ILE A 22 -7.07 -16.13 -1.29
C ILE A 22 -6.02 -15.32 -2.05
N THR A 23 -5.47 -15.86 -3.14
CA THR A 23 -4.38 -15.22 -3.90
C THR A 23 -4.87 -14.34 -5.05
N LYS A 24 -6.19 -14.21 -5.23
CA LYS A 24 -6.74 -13.35 -6.28
C LYS A 24 -6.31 -11.89 -6.10
N SER A 25 -5.76 -11.30 -7.15
CA SER A 25 -5.37 -9.89 -7.18
C SER A 25 -6.58 -8.96 -7.07
N GLU A 26 -6.39 -7.82 -6.44
CA GLU A 26 -7.41 -6.78 -6.26
C GLU A 26 -6.96 -5.47 -6.88
N LYS A 27 -7.85 -4.84 -7.66
CA LYS A 27 -7.59 -3.49 -8.19
C LYS A 27 -7.89 -2.46 -7.11
N VAL A 28 -7.00 -1.48 -6.97
CA VAL A 28 -7.13 -0.35 -6.06
C VAL A 28 -7.18 0.93 -6.88
N LEU A 29 -8.21 1.73 -6.63
CA LEU A 29 -8.30 3.11 -7.09
C LEU A 29 -8.78 3.95 -5.93
N HIS A 30 -7.90 4.74 -5.35
CA HIS A 30 -8.22 5.57 -4.19
C HIS A 30 -7.72 7.00 -4.37
N SER A 31 -8.49 7.99 -3.91
CA SER A 31 -8.18 9.41 -4.03
C SER A 31 -8.35 10.10 -2.69
N TYR A 32 -7.35 10.89 -2.32
CA TYR A 32 -7.32 11.72 -1.12
C TYR A 32 -7.46 13.19 -1.55
N LYS A 33 -8.48 13.85 -1.07
CA LYS A 33 -8.81 15.23 -1.49
C LYS A 33 -8.05 16.32 -0.75
N ASN A 34 -7.52 16.01 0.43
CA ASN A 34 -6.93 16.99 1.33
C ASN A 34 -5.60 16.45 1.88
N GLY A 35 -4.53 16.58 1.09
CA GLY A 35 -3.18 16.35 1.59
C GLY A 35 -2.64 17.61 2.24
N ILE A 36 -2.11 17.52 3.45
CA ILE A 36 -1.36 18.59 4.10
C ILE A 36 0.12 18.43 3.77
N LEU A 37 0.72 19.47 3.22
CA LEU A 37 2.16 19.55 2.95
C LEU A 37 2.86 20.21 4.13
N VAL A 38 3.90 19.56 4.67
CA VAL A 38 4.78 20.12 5.68
C VAL A 38 6.20 20.17 5.13
N GLN A 39 6.77 21.36 5.04
CA GLN A 39 8.14 21.58 4.58
C GLN A 39 8.94 22.34 5.63
N ASN A 40 10.14 21.85 5.98
CA ASN A 40 11.01 22.45 7.00
C ASN A 40 10.27 22.74 8.34
N LYS A 41 9.39 21.82 8.77
CA LYS A 41 8.52 21.95 9.96
C LYS A 41 7.47 23.07 9.86
N GLN A 42 7.30 23.69 8.70
CA GLN A 42 6.25 24.68 8.45
C GLN A 42 5.14 24.03 7.62
N ILE A 43 3.91 24.24 8.06
CA ILE A 43 2.73 23.73 7.38
C ILE A 43 2.39 24.68 6.24
N SER A 44 2.29 24.13 5.05
CA SER A 44 1.82 24.86 3.89
C SER A 44 0.28 24.88 3.88
N ASN A 45 -0.31 26.04 3.60
CA ASN A 45 -1.75 26.17 3.38
C ASN A 45 -2.19 25.57 2.02
N SER A 46 -1.26 25.07 1.21
CA SER A 46 -1.60 24.44 -0.06
C SER A 46 -2.12 23.01 0.17
N LYS A 47 -3.32 22.76 -0.31
CA LYS A 47 -3.90 21.41 -0.37
C LYS A 47 -3.28 20.65 -1.53
N VAL A 48 -2.91 19.41 -1.29
CA VAL A 48 -2.33 18.50 -2.29
C VAL A 48 -3.34 17.41 -2.59
N ASN A 49 -3.59 17.17 -3.87
CA ASN A 49 -4.42 16.05 -4.30
C ASN A 49 -3.56 14.82 -4.51
N LEU A 50 -3.93 13.73 -3.87
CA LEU A 50 -3.23 12.44 -3.98
C LEU A 50 -4.18 11.39 -4.55
N SER A 51 -3.67 10.52 -5.41
CA SER A 51 -4.41 9.33 -5.83
C SER A 51 -3.49 8.15 -6.08
N ILE A 52 -4.00 6.96 -5.75
CA ILE A 52 -3.33 5.68 -5.99
C ILE A 52 -4.17 4.90 -7.00
N ASN A 53 -3.51 4.35 -8.01
CA ASN A 53 -4.08 3.40 -8.95
C ASN A 53 -3.13 2.22 -9.07
N GLY A 54 -3.57 1.02 -8.70
CA GLY A 54 -2.68 -0.13 -8.68
C GLY A 54 -3.39 -1.47 -8.53
N ILE A 55 -2.58 -2.48 -8.32
CA ILE A 55 -3.02 -3.86 -8.12
C ILE A 55 -2.38 -4.39 -6.84
N ILE A 56 -3.19 -4.94 -5.95
CA ILE A 56 -2.71 -5.73 -4.83
C ILE A 56 -2.53 -7.16 -5.31
N GLU A 57 -1.30 -7.62 -5.26
CA GLU A 57 -0.97 -9.04 -5.44
C GLU A 57 -0.89 -9.72 -4.07
N LYS A 58 -1.40 -10.94 -4.01
CA LYS A 58 -1.45 -11.76 -2.80
C LYS A 58 -0.70 -13.07 -3.05
N ASN A 59 0.40 -13.26 -2.34
CA ASN A 59 1.25 -14.43 -2.47
C ASN A 59 1.29 -15.22 -1.17
N LEU A 60 1.15 -16.55 -1.27
CA LEU A 60 1.35 -17.45 -0.15
C LEU A 60 2.83 -17.80 -0.02
N ILE A 61 3.40 -17.50 1.13
CA ILE A 61 4.78 -17.83 1.46
C ILE A 61 4.76 -19.04 2.42
N PHE A 62 5.45 -20.10 2.00
CA PHE A 62 5.62 -21.33 2.78
C PHE A 62 6.96 -21.31 3.51
N GLY A 63 6.93 -21.44 4.84
CA GLY A 63 8.13 -21.47 5.69
C GLY A 63 7.83 -22.18 7.02
N LYS A 64 8.09 -21.55 8.16
CA LYS A 64 7.63 -22.04 9.49
C LYS A 64 6.10 -22.00 9.67
N GLY A 65 5.36 -21.73 8.62
CA GLY A 65 3.90 -21.64 8.51
C GLY A 65 3.51 -21.09 7.15
N ILE A 66 2.21 -20.96 6.90
CA ILE A 66 1.67 -20.34 5.70
C ILE A 66 1.36 -18.87 6.04
N LYS A 67 2.07 -17.94 5.38
CA LYS A 67 1.82 -16.50 5.52
C LYS A 67 1.30 -15.95 4.19
N LEU A 68 0.29 -15.09 4.26
CA LEU A 68 -0.18 -14.30 3.12
C LEU A 68 0.61 -13.00 3.06
N PHE A 69 1.40 -12.86 2.01
CA PHE A 69 2.14 -11.62 1.72
C PHE A 69 1.40 -10.83 0.65
N LYS A 70 1.25 -9.52 0.88
CA LYS A 70 0.59 -8.61 -0.06
C LYS A 70 1.57 -7.58 -0.54
N THR A 71 1.56 -7.30 -1.84
CA THR A 71 2.27 -6.18 -2.46
C THR A 71 1.27 -5.31 -3.20
N LEU A 72 1.49 -4.01 -3.20
CA LEU A 72 0.74 -3.05 -4.00
C LEU A 72 1.70 -2.43 -5.03
N GLU A 73 1.45 -2.71 -6.28
CA GLU A 73 2.18 -2.15 -7.41
C GLU A 73 1.24 -1.27 -8.25
N GLY A 74 1.76 -0.13 -8.72
CA GLY A 74 0.95 0.78 -9.51
C GLY A 74 1.53 2.17 -9.62
N THR A 75 0.66 3.18 -9.56
CA THR A 75 1.04 4.58 -9.66
C THR A 75 0.49 5.41 -8.51
N LEU A 76 1.30 6.33 -8.02
CA LEU A 76 0.93 7.42 -7.13
C LEU A 76 0.91 8.71 -7.94
N LYS A 77 -0.21 9.41 -7.94
CA LYS A 77 -0.31 10.74 -8.52
C LYS A 77 -0.39 11.78 -7.42
N ILE A 78 0.48 12.78 -7.51
CA ILE A 78 0.53 13.94 -6.61
C ILE A 78 0.30 15.17 -7.49
N ASP A 79 -0.88 15.77 -7.40
CA ASP A 79 -1.37 16.82 -8.30
C ASP A 79 -1.24 16.40 -9.78
N GLN A 80 -0.28 16.98 -10.52
CA GLN A 80 -0.04 16.69 -11.94
C GLN A 80 1.10 15.68 -12.17
N LYS A 81 1.88 15.33 -11.13
CA LYS A 81 3.02 14.41 -11.25
C LYS A 81 2.60 12.98 -10.94
N THR A 82 3.16 12.04 -11.69
CA THR A 82 2.92 10.60 -11.52
C THR A 82 4.23 9.89 -11.18
N TYR A 83 4.16 8.97 -10.24
CA TYR A 83 5.28 8.18 -9.73
C TYR A 83 4.91 6.69 -9.76
N ASN A 84 5.86 5.81 -10.06
CA ASN A 84 5.69 4.37 -9.93
C ASN A 84 5.71 3.99 -8.44
N LEU A 85 4.78 3.14 -8.04
CA LEU A 85 4.53 2.74 -6.67
C LEU A 85 4.86 1.27 -6.48
N ASN A 86 5.64 0.96 -5.44
CA ASN A 86 5.89 -0.42 -5.00
C ASN A 86 5.91 -0.47 -3.47
N LEU A 87 4.90 -1.13 -2.89
CA LEU A 87 4.72 -1.25 -1.45
C LEU A 87 4.52 -2.71 -1.06
N GLY A 88 5.13 -3.13 0.05
CA GLY A 88 4.86 -4.42 0.71
C GLY A 88 4.07 -4.21 1.99
N ILE A 89 3.26 -5.20 2.40
CA ILE A 89 2.57 -5.14 3.69
C ILE A 89 3.53 -5.54 4.83
N THR A 90 3.52 -4.76 5.90
CA THR A 90 4.29 -5.05 7.12
C THR A 90 3.52 -5.95 8.09
N GLU A 91 4.17 -6.40 9.17
CA GLU A 91 3.53 -7.16 10.26
C GLU A 91 2.46 -6.33 10.98
N ASP A 92 2.63 -5.00 11.04
CA ASP A 92 1.65 -4.07 11.61
C ASP A 92 0.48 -3.75 10.69
N ASN A 93 0.34 -4.50 9.59
CA ASN A 93 -0.75 -4.36 8.63
C ASN A 93 -0.80 -2.99 7.92
N VAL A 94 0.37 -2.40 7.71
CA VAL A 94 0.59 -1.15 6.98
C VAL A 94 1.33 -1.47 5.68
N TYR A 95 0.94 -0.87 4.56
CA TYR A 95 1.73 -0.91 3.34
C TYR A 95 2.90 0.08 3.48
N PHE A 96 4.10 -0.43 3.26
CA PHE A 96 5.34 0.34 3.33
C PHE A 96 6.19 0.10 2.09
N GLY A 97 6.82 1.15 1.57
CA GLY A 97 7.70 1.06 0.41
C GLY A 97 8.05 2.42 -0.17
N ASN A 98 8.20 2.46 -1.50
CA ASN A 98 8.72 3.64 -2.17
C ASN A 98 7.91 4.02 -3.41
N ALA A 99 7.98 5.30 -3.76
CA ALA A 99 7.59 5.80 -5.08
C ALA A 99 8.81 6.31 -5.83
N PHE A 100 8.83 6.03 -7.13
CA PHE A 100 9.96 6.29 -8.03
C PHE A 100 9.52 7.19 -9.18
N GLU A 101 10.45 8.03 -9.66
CA GLU A 101 10.24 8.79 -10.88
C GLU A 101 10.38 7.88 -12.12
N ASP A 102 9.43 8.00 -13.05
CA ASP A 102 9.17 7.05 -14.15
C ASP A 102 10.38 6.78 -15.08
N LYS A 103 11.36 7.68 -15.15
CA LYS A 103 12.43 7.58 -16.17
C LYS A 103 13.75 6.99 -15.69
N ASN A 104 14.01 6.94 -14.38
CA ASN A 104 15.34 6.60 -13.86
C ASN A 104 15.33 5.71 -12.62
N ASP A 105 14.19 5.17 -12.20
CA ASP A 105 14.02 4.42 -10.93
C ASP A 105 14.56 5.19 -9.70
N ILE A 106 14.57 6.53 -9.78
CA ILE A 106 15.03 7.37 -8.68
C ILE A 106 13.94 7.38 -7.61
N LYS A 107 14.26 6.88 -6.43
CA LYS A 107 13.40 6.99 -5.26
C LYS A 107 13.13 8.45 -4.94
N VAL A 108 11.85 8.83 -4.91
CA VAL A 108 11.40 10.19 -4.57
C VAL A 108 10.74 10.21 -3.20
N PHE A 109 9.89 9.22 -2.91
CA PHE A 109 9.17 9.15 -1.64
C PHE A 109 9.35 7.81 -0.95
N THR A 110 9.42 7.87 0.38
CA THR A 110 9.06 6.76 1.27
C THR A 110 7.58 6.89 1.60
N ILE A 111 6.84 5.78 1.55
CA ILE A 111 5.38 5.76 1.67
C ILE A 111 4.96 4.82 2.77
N PHE A 112 4.03 5.30 3.59
CA PHE A 112 3.24 4.52 4.52
C PHE A 112 1.76 4.67 4.14
N LEU A 113 1.05 3.55 4.03
CA LEU A 113 -0.33 3.53 3.60
C LEU A 113 -1.11 2.56 4.48
N SER A 114 -2.19 3.01 5.10
CA SER A 114 -3.04 2.14 5.91
C SER A 114 -3.67 1.03 5.05
N ASN A 115 -3.86 -0.17 5.62
CA ASN A 115 -4.40 -1.32 4.91
C ASN A 115 -5.84 -1.10 4.40
N ASP A 116 -6.59 -0.20 5.03
CA ASP A 116 -7.93 0.22 4.61
C ASP A 116 -7.92 1.40 3.64
N PHE A 117 -6.74 1.86 3.22
CA PHE A 117 -6.52 2.99 2.30
C PHE A 117 -7.06 4.34 2.79
N LYS A 118 -7.43 4.50 4.07
CA LYS A 118 -7.94 5.77 4.56
C LYS A 118 -6.87 6.83 4.77
N SER A 119 -5.66 6.40 5.14
CA SER A 119 -4.55 7.29 5.47
C SER A 119 -3.31 6.97 4.67
N ILE A 120 -2.64 8.00 4.16
CA ILE A 120 -1.36 7.91 3.47
C ILE A 120 -0.39 8.95 4.03
N PHE A 121 0.86 8.55 4.22
CA PHE A 121 1.95 9.40 4.65
C PHE A 121 3.14 9.23 3.70
N LEU A 122 3.60 10.33 3.14
CA LEU A 122 4.69 10.42 2.18
C LEU A 122 5.83 11.25 2.77
N ILE A 123 7.05 10.74 2.65
CA ILE A 123 8.27 11.45 3.07
C ILE A 123 9.17 11.62 1.86
N ASN A 124 9.53 12.86 1.55
CA ASN A 124 10.60 13.17 0.61
C ASN A 124 11.86 13.59 1.39
N ASP A 125 12.80 12.66 1.56
CA ASP A 125 14.01 12.90 2.33
C ASP A 125 14.95 13.91 1.65
N LYS A 126 14.95 13.97 0.31
CA LYS A 126 15.84 14.85 -0.47
C LYS A 126 15.41 16.31 -0.37
N GLU A 127 14.12 16.57 -0.51
CA GLU A 127 13.56 17.93 -0.50
C GLU A 127 13.03 18.33 0.88
N LYS A 128 13.13 17.42 1.87
CA LYS A 128 12.75 17.63 3.27
C LYS A 128 11.30 18.10 3.45
N TYR A 129 10.38 17.44 2.77
CA TYR A 129 8.95 17.67 2.98
C TYR A 129 8.18 16.36 3.21
N GLU A 130 7.06 16.49 3.88
CA GLU A 130 6.13 15.43 4.20
C GLU A 130 4.74 15.78 3.65
N ILE A 131 4.00 14.78 3.18
CA ILE A 131 2.60 14.93 2.78
C ILE A 131 1.80 13.86 3.50
N ILE A 132 0.68 14.24 4.09
CA ILE A 132 -0.23 13.30 4.72
C ILE A 132 -1.67 13.62 4.30
N SER A 133 -2.49 12.57 4.12
CA SER A 133 -3.92 12.74 3.94
C SER A 133 -4.55 13.07 5.30
N ALA A 134 -4.88 14.33 5.52
CA ALA A 134 -5.52 14.81 6.73
C ALA A 134 -6.29 16.11 6.45
N ASP A 135 -7.40 16.33 7.16
CA ASP A 135 -8.17 17.55 7.04
C ASP A 135 -7.70 18.63 8.02
N THR A 136 -7.07 18.23 9.12
CA THR A 136 -6.55 19.12 10.18
C THR A 136 -5.12 18.77 10.56
N ILE A 137 -4.44 19.72 11.22
CA ILE A 137 -3.07 19.52 11.74
C ILE A 137 -3.04 18.47 12.86
N GLU A 138 -4.08 18.43 13.69
CA GLU A 138 -4.20 17.43 14.77
C GLU A 138 -4.31 16.03 14.18
N GLU A 139 -5.13 15.85 13.15
CA GLU A 139 -5.24 14.59 12.41
C GLU A 139 -3.91 14.23 11.70
N PHE A 140 -3.19 15.21 11.13
CA PHE A 140 -1.86 15.02 10.58
C PHE A 140 -0.91 14.44 11.62
N ASN A 141 -0.78 15.06 12.80
CA ASN A 141 0.11 14.62 13.85
C ASN A 141 -0.27 13.22 14.36
N HIS A 142 -1.55 12.98 14.56
CA HIS A 142 -2.04 11.68 15.00
C HIS A 142 -1.74 10.57 13.99
N THR A 143 -2.01 10.82 12.71
CA THR A 143 -1.74 9.84 11.63
C THR A 143 -0.25 9.59 11.47
N LYS A 144 0.59 10.62 11.59
CA LYS A 144 2.05 10.49 11.56
C LYS A 144 2.56 9.60 12.70
N GLU A 145 2.07 9.76 13.91
CA GLU A 145 2.43 8.93 15.05
C GLU A 145 2.03 7.46 14.88
N LEU A 146 0.91 7.17 14.20
CA LEU A 146 0.49 5.81 13.90
C LEU A 146 1.45 5.07 12.97
N PHE A 147 2.08 5.79 12.03
CA PHE A 147 2.98 5.20 11.05
C PHE A 147 4.45 5.12 11.53
N LEU A 148 4.85 5.91 12.50
CA LEU A 148 6.24 5.99 12.96
C LEU A 148 6.51 5.29 14.31
N LYS A 149 5.54 4.53 14.84
CA LYS A 149 5.71 3.63 15.98
C LYS A 149 6.39 2.35 15.57
#